data_2ea4084dbea3321d75795e15b856b5d7
#
_entry.id   2ea4084dbea3321d75795e15b856b5d7
#
_cell.length_a   1.000
_cell.length_b   1.000
_cell.length_c   1.000
_cell.angle_alpha   90.00
_cell.angle_beta   90.00
_cell.angle_gamma   90.00
#
_symmetry.space_group_name_H-M   'P 1'
#
loop_
_entity.id
_entity.type
_entity.pdbx_description
1 polymer ?
#
loop_
_entity_poly.entity_id
_entity_poly.type
_entity_poly.pdbx_seq_one_letter_code
_entity_poly.pdbx_strand_id
1 'polypeptide(L)'
;MKAYKHLIKHALKAGHTVSVWDGEEWQVKRSTKYQQIVDAVESVEEASLKIRDSEGNYMGWALVSAYGLEDDETVMDHTVNPFMDAWSEAYDATV
;
A
#
# COMPACT_ATOMS: atom_id res chain seq x y z
N MET A 1 -13.36 2.77 -4.61
CA MET A 1 -12.41 2.02 -3.74
C MET A 1 -11.38 2.99 -3.20
N LYS A 2 -11.00 2.84 -1.95
CA LYS A 2 -9.96 3.69 -1.35
C LYS A 2 -8.61 3.43 -2.01
N ALA A 3 -7.84 4.50 -2.22
CA ALA A 3 -6.56 4.41 -2.93
C ALA A 3 -5.60 3.39 -2.32
N TYR A 4 -5.50 3.33 -0.98
CA TYR A 4 -4.59 2.37 -0.35
C TYR A 4 -4.99 0.91 -0.60
N LYS A 5 -6.30 0.64 -0.68
CA LYS A 5 -6.78 -0.71 -1.01
C LYS A 5 -6.45 -1.08 -2.44
N HIS A 6 -6.61 -0.13 -3.35
CA HIS A 6 -6.26 -0.33 -4.76
C HIS A 6 -4.75 -0.59 -4.91
N LEU A 7 -3.93 0.17 -4.17
CA LEU A 7 -2.47 -0.03 -4.19
C LEU A 7 -2.10 -1.43 -3.70
N ILE A 8 -2.69 -1.88 -2.59
CA ILE A 8 -2.42 -3.22 -2.06
C ILE A 8 -2.80 -4.29 -3.08
N LYS A 9 -4.00 -4.19 -3.68
CA LYS A 9 -4.43 -5.15 -4.71
C LYS A 9 -3.49 -5.13 -5.92
N HIS A 10 -3.08 -3.95 -6.35
CA HIS A 10 -2.17 -3.80 -7.48
C HIS A 10 -0.83 -4.50 -7.20
N ALA A 11 -0.27 -4.31 -6.00
CA ALA A 11 0.98 -4.94 -5.61
C ALA A 11 0.85 -6.47 -5.56
N LEU A 12 -0.20 -6.98 -4.92
CA LEU A 12 -0.41 -8.43 -4.81
C LEU A 12 -0.66 -9.08 -6.17
N LYS A 13 -1.40 -8.41 -7.04
CA LYS A 13 -1.66 -8.89 -8.40
C LYS A 13 -0.38 -8.99 -9.23
N ALA A 14 0.58 -8.11 -8.95
CA ALA A 14 1.88 -8.13 -9.61
C ALA A 14 2.84 -9.20 -9.04
N GLY A 15 2.40 -9.95 -8.02
CA GLY A 15 3.22 -10.97 -7.38
C GLY A 15 4.13 -10.42 -6.28
N HIS A 16 3.89 -9.20 -5.83
CA HIS A 16 4.69 -8.56 -4.79
C HIS A 16 4.16 -8.85 -3.39
N THR A 17 4.95 -8.50 -2.39
CA THR A 17 4.58 -8.60 -0.97
C THR A 17 4.45 -7.20 -0.39
N VAL A 18 3.67 -7.09 0.69
CA VAL A 18 3.46 -5.82 1.38
C VAL A 18 3.76 -5.98 2.86
N SER A 19 4.57 -5.07 3.39
CA SER A 19 4.84 -4.95 4.83
C SER A 19 4.17 -3.67 5.34
N VAL A 20 3.66 -3.72 6.57
CA VAL A 20 2.97 -2.58 7.20
C VAL A 20 3.71 -2.14 8.44
N TRP A 21 4.15 -0.89 8.47
CA TRP A 21 4.85 -0.25 9.58
C TRP A 21 3.91 0.76 10.24
N ASP A 22 3.71 0.66 11.55
CA ASP A 22 2.76 1.51 12.27
C ASP A 22 3.38 2.78 12.88
N GLY A 23 4.65 3.03 12.62
CA GLY A 23 5.40 4.13 13.20
C GLY A 23 6.36 3.68 14.29
N GLU A 24 6.15 2.50 14.88
CA GLU A 24 6.96 1.94 15.96
C GLU A 24 7.45 0.53 15.63
N GLU A 25 6.60 -0.28 15.01
CA GLU A 25 6.96 -1.66 14.69
C GLU A 25 6.26 -2.15 13.42
N TRP A 26 6.76 -3.26 12.89
CA TRP A 26 6.13 -3.93 11.76
C TRP A 26 4.94 -4.73 12.26
N GLN A 27 3.74 -4.34 11.83
CA GLN A 27 2.51 -5.08 12.12
C GLN A 27 2.39 -6.31 11.23
N VAL A 28 2.88 -6.20 9.98
CA VAL A 28 2.87 -7.28 8.99
C VAL A 28 4.17 -7.19 8.20
N LYS A 29 4.80 -8.34 7.96
CA LYS A 29 6.04 -8.42 7.18
C LYS A 29 5.83 -9.29 5.94
N ARG A 30 6.05 -8.70 4.76
CA ARG A 30 6.07 -9.39 3.47
C ARG A 30 4.87 -10.31 3.26
N SER A 31 3.66 -9.80 3.52
CA SER A 31 2.43 -10.55 3.36
C SER A 31 1.97 -10.53 1.90
N THR A 32 1.34 -11.63 1.50
CA THR A 32 0.62 -11.75 0.23
C THR A 32 -0.90 -11.84 0.46
N LYS A 33 -1.35 -11.67 1.72
CA LYS A 33 -2.75 -11.82 2.09
C LYS A 33 -3.41 -10.45 2.21
N TYR A 34 -4.26 -10.12 1.25
CA TYR A 34 -4.93 -8.82 1.15
C TYR A 34 -5.59 -8.40 2.47
N GLN A 35 -6.42 -9.27 3.04
CA GLN A 35 -7.18 -8.91 4.25
C GLN A 35 -6.28 -8.67 5.46
N GLN A 36 -5.21 -9.44 5.59
CA GLN A 36 -4.23 -9.24 6.66
C GLN A 36 -3.57 -7.86 6.57
N ILE A 37 -3.22 -7.46 5.35
CA ILE A 37 -2.58 -6.16 5.11
C ILE A 37 -3.58 -5.03 5.39
N VAL A 38 -4.80 -5.14 4.90
CA VAL A 38 -5.85 -4.14 5.11
C VAL A 38 -6.16 -3.99 6.60
N ASP A 39 -6.32 -5.11 7.31
CA ASP A 39 -6.60 -5.08 8.76
C ASP A 39 -5.49 -4.36 9.53
N ALA A 40 -4.24 -4.57 9.16
CA ALA A 40 -3.12 -3.90 9.79
C ALA A 40 -3.14 -2.38 9.54
N VAL A 41 -3.46 -1.94 8.34
CA VAL A 41 -3.61 -0.52 8.02
C VAL A 41 -4.77 0.09 8.81
N GLU A 42 -5.89 -0.62 8.90
CA GLU A 42 -7.09 -0.14 9.59
C GLU A 42 -6.97 -0.14 11.12
N SER A 43 -5.95 -0.79 11.65
CA SER A 43 -5.72 -0.85 13.11
C SER A 43 -5.03 0.40 13.66
N VAL A 44 -4.54 1.29 12.80
CA VAL A 44 -3.81 2.52 13.18
C VAL A 44 -4.29 3.70 12.37
N GLU A 45 -3.97 4.93 12.81
CA GLU A 45 -4.35 6.14 12.09
C GLU A 45 -3.53 6.34 10.82
N GLU A 46 -2.23 6.09 10.90
CA GLU A 46 -1.31 6.20 9.78
C GLU A 46 -0.39 4.99 9.74
N ALA A 47 -0.12 4.50 8.55
CA ALA A 47 0.80 3.38 8.36
C ALA A 47 1.68 3.63 7.15
N SER A 48 2.88 3.05 7.17
CA SER A 48 3.76 3.01 6.00
C SER A 48 3.69 1.62 5.38
N LEU A 49 3.47 1.57 4.08
CA LEU A 49 3.51 0.34 3.31
C LEU A 49 4.86 0.25 2.62
N LYS A 50 5.52 -0.91 2.72
CA LYS A 50 6.73 -1.19 1.97
C LYS A 50 6.44 -2.37 1.04
N ILE A 51 6.62 -2.14 -0.25
CA ILE A 51 6.32 -3.13 -1.28
C ILE A 51 7.64 -3.72 -1.79
N ARG A 52 7.72 -5.04 -1.79
CA ARG A 52 8.87 -5.78 -2.31
C ARG A 52 8.38 -6.82 -3.30
N ASP A 53 9.24 -7.18 -4.26
CA ASP A 53 8.91 -8.29 -5.16
C ASP A 53 9.11 -9.63 -4.44
N SER A 54 8.86 -10.74 -5.14
CA SER A 54 8.98 -12.09 -4.57
C SER A 54 10.41 -12.46 -4.15
N GLU A 55 11.40 -11.74 -4.67
CA GLU A 55 12.81 -11.94 -4.34
C GLU A 55 13.30 -11.00 -3.23
N GLY A 56 12.41 -10.13 -2.73
CA GLY A 56 12.72 -9.18 -1.67
C GLY A 56 13.26 -7.85 -2.14
N ASN A 57 13.27 -7.59 -3.44
CA ASN A 57 13.73 -6.30 -3.98
C ASN A 57 12.69 -5.20 -3.71
N TYR A 58 13.17 -4.01 -3.34
CA TYR A 58 12.31 -2.87 -3.07
C TYR A 58 11.59 -2.41 -4.33
N MET A 59 10.26 -2.31 -4.26
CA MET A 59 9.41 -1.88 -5.37
C MET A 59 8.73 -0.54 -5.11
N GLY A 60 8.56 -0.14 -3.87
CA GLY A 60 7.95 1.15 -3.54
C GLY A 60 7.54 1.26 -2.09
N TRP A 61 7.20 2.50 -1.71
CA TRP A 61 6.75 2.85 -0.37
C TRP A 61 5.57 3.81 -0.47
N ALA A 62 4.65 3.73 0.48
CA ALA A 62 3.54 4.67 0.58
C ALA A 62 3.19 4.94 2.04
N LEU A 63 2.85 6.21 2.33
CA LEU A 63 2.26 6.61 3.61
C LEU A 63 0.75 6.65 3.42
N VAL A 64 0.01 5.90 4.22
CA VAL A 64 -1.43 5.74 4.05
C VAL A 64 -2.20 6.00 5.34
N SER A 65 -3.46 6.42 5.20
CA SER A 65 -4.42 6.52 6.30
C SER A 65 -5.77 6.01 5.84
N ALA A 66 -6.39 5.15 6.65
CA ALA A 66 -7.69 4.58 6.34
C ALA A 66 -8.84 5.49 6.74
N TYR A 67 -8.59 6.52 7.54
CA TYR A 67 -9.63 7.31 8.20
C TYR A 67 -9.51 8.81 7.94
N GLY A 68 -10.67 9.47 7.90
CA GLY A 68 -10.73 10.93 7.88
C GLY A 68 -10.42 11.60 6.54
N LEU A 69 -10.24 10.82 5.48
CA LEU A 69 -9.86 11.31 4.16
C LEU A 69 -10.83 10.81 3.08
N GLU A 70 -10.90 11.54 1.98
CA GLU A 70 -11.58 11.07 0.78
C GLU A 70 -10.84 9.85 0.21
N ASP A 71 -11.52 9.03 -0.57
CA ASP A 71 -10.95 7.77 -1.06
C ASP A 71 -9.61 7.95 -1.80
N ASP A 72 -9.51 8.97 -2.64
CA ASP A 72 -8.31 9.25 -3.42
C ASP A 72 -7.17 9.89 -2.61
N GLU A 73 -7.45 10.33 -1.38
CA GLU A 73 -6.46 10.94 -0.49
C GLU A 73 -5.86 9.96 0.52
N THR A 74 -6.33 8.72 0.54
CA THR A 74 -5.88 7.73 1.54
C THR A 74 -4.43 7.29 1.36
N VAL A 75 -3.86 7.46 0.16
CA VAL A 75 -2.41 7.38 -0.04
C VAL A 75 -1.89 8.82 -0.01
N MET A 76 -1.32 9.20 1.14
CA MET A 76 -0.93 10.59 1.39
C MET A 76 0.40 10.96 0.73
N ASP A 77 1.29 10.00 0.60
CA ASP A 77 2.60 10.18 -0.05
C ASP A 77 3.08 8.82 -0.55
N HIS A 78 3.93 8.83 -1.56
CA HIS A 78 4.52 7.59 -2.08
C HIS A 78 5.79 7.90 -2.88
N THR A 79 6.61 6.87 -3.04
CA THR A 79 7.78 6.98 -3.91
C THR A 79 7.36 7.14 -5.38
N VAL A 80 8.20 7.79 -6.15
CA VAL A 80 8.03 7.96 -7.59
C VAL A 80 9.01 7.03 -8.29
N ASN A 81 8.48 5.99 -8.93
CA ASN A 81 9.25 5.02 -9.69
C ASN A 81 8.29 4.30 -10.66
N PRO A 82 8.80 3.50 -11.61
CA PRO A 82 7.93 2.88 -12.62
C PRO A 82 6.76 2.08 -12.07
N PHE A 83 6.98 1.31 -10.99
CA PHE A 83 5.90 0.53 -10.38
C PHE A 83 4.82 1.41 -9.77
N MET A 84 5.23 2.39 -8.97
CA MET A 84 4.29 3.30 -8.30
C MET A 84 3.58 4.22 -9.28
N ASP A 85 4.27 4.64 -10.34
CA ASP A 85 3.65 5.44 -11.41
C ASP A 85 2.60 4.63 -12.15
N ALA A 86 2.87 3.36 -12.43
CA ALA A 86 1.89 2.47 -13.07
C ALA A 86 0.66 2.29 -12.19
N TRP A 87 0.85 2.13 -10.87
CA TRP A 87 -0.28 2.07 -9.94
C TRP A 87 -1.09 3.37 -9.97
N SER A 88 -0.41 4.52 -9.90
CA SER A 88 -1.09 5.82 -9.89
C SER A 88 -1.95 6.03 -11.14
N GLU A 89 -1.42 5.69 -12.30
CA GLU A 89 -2.17 5.76 -13.55
C GLU A 89 -3.37 4.81 -13.56
N ALA A 90 -3.17 3.58 -13.07
CA ALA A 90 -4.25 2.59 -12.99
C ALA A 90 -5.36 3.04 -12.04
N TYR A 91 -5.00 3.65 -10.92
CA TYR A 91 -5.98 4.17 -9.97
C TYR A 91 -6.75 5.36 -10.56
N ASP A 92 -6.04 6.31 -11.19
CA ASP A 92 -6.67 7.48 -11.81
C ASP A 92 -7.68 7.07 -12.89
N ALA A 93 -7.46 5.97 -13.58
CA ALA A 93 -8.39 5.45 -14.57
C ALA A 93 -9.69 4.92 -13.96
N THR A 94 -9.75 4.71 -12.64
CA THR A 94 -10.95 4.21 -11.94
C THR A 94 -11.84 5.31 -11.38
N VAL A 95 -11.38 6.56 -11.38
CA VAL A 95 -12.11 7.69 -10.77
C VAL A 95 -12.67 8.65 -11.82
#